data_d78b10b7ded8255ad39284f9114578d8
#
_entry.id   d78b10b7ded8255ad39284f9114578d8
#
_cell.length_a   1.000
_cell.length_b   1.000
_cell.length_c   1.000
_cell.angle_alpha   90.00
_cell.angle_beta   90.00
_cell.angle_gamma   90.00
#
_symmetry.space_group_name_H-M   'P 1'
#
loop_
_entity.id
_entity.type
_entity.pdbx_description
1 polymer ?
#
loop_
_entity_poly.entity_id
_entity_poly.type
_entity_poly.pdbx_seq_one_letter_code
_entity_poly.pdbx_strand_id
1 'polypeptide(L)'
;LLTQLASQDMDGKSFEVKGTAGSAANLRLLSDHYIELGIAQADLIHDAYYGTGDFKNDRLSGYKAVASLYAEACQLVVRADSSIQTLDDLQGKTVCIGEEDSGTERNAKQILEMSGLTDQIIDTVNLDYTNMAKQLESCKIDAFFITAGIQTTVIEELTRRCDIRLISLDQKCINKIQSAYEFYTEYTIPANTYTGQTEDVHTISVRSVLLADTSLSDKTVERLTKALFD
;
A
#
# COMPACT_ATOMS: atom_id res chain seq x y z
N LEU A 1 13.49 9.49 6.49
CA LEU A 1 14.77 8.75 6.57
C LEU A 1 15.53 8.84 5.25
N LEU A 2 14.97 8.38 4.12
CA LEU A 2 15.59 8.44 2.78
C LEU A 2 16.09 9.84 2.42
N THR A 3 15.30 10.87 2.66
CA THR A 3 15.65 12.28 2.40
C THR A 3 16.71 12.81 3.34
N GLN A 4 16.76 12.35 4.58
CA GLN A 4 17.79 12.72 5.55
C GLN A 4 19.14 12.07 5.22
N LEU A 5 19.13 10.81 4.79
CA LEU A 5 20.35 10.11 4.36
C LEU A 5 20.90 10.69 3.06
N ALA A 6 20.03 10.92 2.08
CA ALA A 6 20.44 11.48 0.80
C ALA A 6 20.86 12.95 0.86
N SER A 7 20.33 13.75 1.79
CA SER A 7 20.71 15.18 1.93
C SER A 7 22.14 15.39 2.48
N GLN A 8 22.73 14.38 3.11
CA GLN A 8 24.09 14.48 3.67
C GLN A 8 25.21 14.35 2.63
N ASP A 9 24.93 13.81 1.42
CA ASP A 9 25.97 13.45 0.45
C ASP A 9 25.74 13.98 -1.00
N MET A 10 24.83 14.92 -1.21
CA MET A 10 24.35 15.32 -2.54
C MET A 10 24.83 16.68 -3.05
N ASP A 11 26.08 17.11 -2.75
CA ASP A 11 26.71 18.31 -3.35
C ASP A 11 25.78 19.55 -3.41
N GLY A 12 25.04 19.84 -2.32
CA GLY A 12 24.17 21.02 -2.25
C GLY A 12 22.79 20.87 -2.91
N LYS A 13 22.42 19.69 -3.39
CA LYS A 13 21.03 19.41 -3.82
C LYS A 13 20.16 19.13 -2.60
N SER A 14 19.00 19.75 -2.53
CA SER A 14 17.97 19.50 -1.53
C SER A 14 16.90 18.55 -2.09
N PHE A 15 16.36 17.69 -1.23
CA PHE A 15 15.18 16.89 -1.55
C PHE A 15 13.93 17.57 -1.04
N GLU A 16 12.95 17.73 -1.90
CA GLU A 16 11.59 18.08 -1.54
C GLU A 16 10.75 16.81 -1.51
N VAL A 17 10.09 16.53 -0.37
CA VAL A 17 9.17 15.38 -0.24
C VAL A 17 7.75 15.85 -0.45
N LYS A 18 7.04 15.19 -1.36
CA LYS A 18 5.63 15.46 -1.66
C LYS A 18 4.80 14.22 -1.35
N GLY A 19 3.66 14.42 -0.70
CA GLY A 19 2.64 13.39 -0.57
C GLY A 19 1.85 13.28 -1.87
N THR A 20 1.47 12.07 -2.24
CA THR A 20 0.64 11.75 -3.41
C THR A 20 -0.42 10.74 -2.99
N ALA A 21 -1.37 10.42 -3.87
CA ALA A 21 -2.35 9.38 -3.64
C ALA A 21 -1.73 7.97 -3.51
N GLY A 22 -0.54 7.73 -4.09
CA GLY A 22 0.17 6.47 -3.95
C GLY A 22 0.85 5.98 -5.23
N SER A 23 0.91 4.66 -5.39
CA SER A 23 1.76 4.02 -6.41
C SER A 23 1.40 4.38 -7.85
N ALA A 24 0.11 4.34 -8.23
CA ALA A 24 -0.30 4.67 -9.59
C ALA A 24 -0.06 6.15 -9.92
N ALA A 25 -0.37 7.04 -8.97
CA ALA A 25 -0.09 8.46 -9.10
C ALA A 25 1.43 8.72 -9.27
N ASN A 26 2.27 8.06 -8.47
CA ASN A 26 3.72 8.21 -8.57
C ASN A 26 4.27 7.74 -9.93
N LEU A 27 3.74 6.65 -10.48
CA LEU A 27 4.14 6.14 -11.79
C LEU A 27 3.78 7.12 -12.92
N ARG A 28 2.60 7.76 -12.88
CA ARG A 28 2.21 8.80 -13.82
C ARG A 28 3.12 10.02 -13.70
N LEU A 29 3.36 10.50 -12.47
CA LEU A 29 4.22 11.67 -12.23
C LEU A 29 5.67 11.43 -12.69
N LEU A 30 6.21 10.21 -12.50
CA LEU A 30 7.52 9.82 -13.03
C LEU A 30 7.52 9.78 -14.55
N SER A 31 6.49 9.17 -15.17
CA SER A 31 6.38 9.07 -16.62
C SER A 31 6.28 10.43 -17.30
N ASP A 32 5.62 11.38 -16.64
CA ASP A 32 5.46 12.76 -17.10
C ASP A 32 6.63 13.68 -16.70
N HIS A 33 7.67 13.13 -16.05
CA HIS A 33 8.86 13.87 -15.58
C HIS A 33 8.55 15.00 -14.57
N TYR A 34 7.46 14.87 -13.79
CA TYR A 34 7.11 15.84 -12.73
C TYR A 34 7.84 15.58 -11.42
N ILE A 35 8.31 14.36 -11.19
CA ILE A 35 9.12 13.98 -10.03
C ILE A 35 10.33 13.16 -10.50
N GLU A 36 11.46 13.33 -9.80
CA GLU A 36 12.69 12.59 -10.13
C GLU A 36 12.79 11.24 -9.41
N LEU A 37 12.10 11.09 -8.28
CA LEU A 37 12.09 9.86 -7.48
C LEU A 37 10.67 9.55 -7.04
N GLY A 38 10.30 8.29 -7.06
CA GLY A 38 9.01 7.83 -6.58
C GLY A 38 9.10 6.43 -5.96
N ILE A 39 8.17 6.13 -5.07
CA ILE A 39 8.02 4.79 -4.52
C ILE A 39 6.71 4.21 -5.07
N ALA A 40 6.77 2.99 -5.59
CA ALA A 40 5.58 2.30 -6.09
C ALA A 40 5.66 0.79 -5.81
N GLN A 41 4.51 0.15 -5.78
CA GLN A 41 4.38 -1.29 -5.61
C GLN A 41 4.78 -2.03 -6.90
N ALA A 42 5.39 -3.20 -6.74
CA ALA A 42 5.94 -3.98 -7.85
C ALA A 42 4.87 -4.43 -8.88
N ASP A 43 3.66 -4.73 -8.42
CA ASP A 43 2.52 -5.10 -9.26
C ASP A 43 2.08 -3.96 -10.18
N LEU A 44 1.96 -2.74 -9.64
CA LEU A 44 1.61 -1.54 -10.41
C LEU A 44 2.72 -1.11 -11.37
N ILE A 45 3.99 -1.28 -10.97
CA ILE A 45 5.14 -1.04 -11.87
C ILE A 45 5.07 -1.98 -13.09
N HIS A 46 4.78 -3.26 -12.86
CA HIS A 46 4.62 -4.23 -13.94
C HIS A 46 3.48 -3.83 -14.88
N ASP A 47 2.30 -3.54 -14.32
CA ASP A 47 1.15 -3.17 -15.11
C ASP A 47 1.38 -1.89 -15.93
N ALA A 48 1.99 -0.88 -15.35
CA ALA A 48 2.34 0.36 -16.03
C ALA A 48 3.35 0.11 -17.15
N TYR A 49 4.34 -0.75 -16.92
CA TYR A 49 5.36 -1.08 -17.93
C TYR A 49 4.78 -1.85 -19.12
N TYR A 50 3.88 -2.80 -18.89
CA TYR A 50 3.28 -3.62 -19.93
C TYR A 50 1.97 -3.05 -20.50
N GLY A 51 1.37 -2.02 -19.87
CA GLY A 51 0.08 -1.46 -20.25
C GLY A 51 -1.06 -2.42 -19.98
N THR A 52 -1.05 -3.05 -18.80
CA THR A 52 -2.05 -4.01 -18.31
C THR A 52 -2.78 -3.47 -17.08
N GLY A 53 -3.76 -4.18 -16.57
CA GLY A 53 -4.53 -3.80 -15.38
C GLY A 53 -5.07 -2.37 -15.47
N ASP A 54 -4.76 -1.55 -14.46
CA ASP A 54 -5.20 -0.15 -14.38
C ASP A 54 -4.55 0.75 -15.42
N PHE A 55 -3.48 0.28 -16.10
CA PHE A 55 -2.78 0.97 -17.18
C PHE A 55 -3.08 0.36 -18.55
N LYS A 56 -4.22 -0.32 -18.71
CA LYS A 56 -4.59 -0.94 -19.99
C LYS A 56 -4.63 0.09 -21.11
N ASN A 57 -3.81 -0.14 -22.15
CA ASN A 57 -3.57 0.77 -23.28
C ASN A 57 -2.90 2.11 -22.93
N ASP A 58 -2.40 2.26 -21.71
CA ASP A 58 -1.68 3.45 -21.24
C ASP A 58 -0.34 3.03 -20.63
N ARG A 59 0.58 2.67 -21.51
CA ARG A 59 1.89 2.16 -21.13
C ARG A 59 2.80 3.30 -20.66
N LEU A 60 3.26 3.24 -19.41
CA LEU A 60 4.14 4.24 -18.85
C LEU A 60 5.63 3.87 -19.01
N SER A 61 6.47 4.89 -19.12
CA SER A 61 7.93 4.76 -19.31
C SER A 61 8.65 5.99 -18.73
N GLY A 62 9.97 6.10 -18.91
CA GLY A 62 10.73 7.27 -18.44
C GLY A 62 11.32 7.11 -17.04
N TYR A 63 11.18 5.93 -16.41
CA TYR A 63 11.75 5.63 -15.09
C TYR A 63 12.42 4.25 -15.06
N LYS A 64 13.25 4.03 -14.04
CA LYS A 64 13.95 2.77 -13.79
C LYS A 64 13.88 2.40 -12.31
N ALA A 65 13.87 1.09 -12.02
CA ALA A 65 13.98 0.60 -10.65
C ALA A 65 15.40 0.80 -10.12
N VAL A 66 15.49 1.35 -8.92
CA VAL A 66 16.75 1.58 -8.19
C VAL A 66 16.95 0.52 -7.11
N ALA A 67 15.93 0.28 -6.28
CA ALA A 67 16.02 -0.65 -5.18
C ALA A 67 14.65 -1.23 -4.81
N SER A 68 14.61 -2.52 -4.47
CA SER A 68 13.50 -3.12 -3.72
C SER A 68 13.68 -2.76 -2.25
N LEU A 69 12.67 -2.13 -1.65
CA LEU A 69 12.79 -1.60 -0.29
C LEU A 69 12.28 -2.61 0.75
N TYR A 70 10.98 -2.64 0.99
CA TYR A 70 10.36 -3.48 2.03
C TYR A 70 9.05 -4.09 1.53
N ALA A 71 8.55 -5.06 2.30
CA ALA A 71 7.22 -5.61 2.07
C ALA A 71 6.16 -4.70 2.67
N GLU A 72 5.13 -4.41 1.90
CA GLU A 72 3.93 -3.70 2.33
C GLU A 72 2.82 -4.73 2.56
N ALA A 73 2.41 -4.91 3.81
CA ALA A 73 1.35 -5.84 4.18
C ALA A 73 -0.03 -5.23 3.89
N CYS A 74 -0.93 -6.00 3.28
CA CYS A 74 -2.32 -5.63 3.11
C CYS A 74 -3.05 -5.86 4.44
N GLN A 75 -3.39 -4.79 5.14
CA GLN A 75 -3.97 -4.83 6.48
C GLN A 75 -5.45 -4.43 6.40
N LEU A 76 -6.34 -5.33 6.84
CA LEU A 76 -7.78 -5.05 6.97
C LEU A 76 -8.07 -4.72 8.43
N VAL A 77 -8.51 -3.51 8.69
CA VAL A 77 -8.70 -2.94 10.02
C VAL A 77 -10.19 -2.72 10.28
N VAL A 78 -10.65 -3.18 11.43
CA VAL A 78 -12.01 -2.94 11.94
C VAL A 78 -11.95 -2.48 13.41
N ARG A 79 -13.04 -1.94 13.92
CA ARG A 79 -13.16 -1.69 15.37
C ARG A 79 -13.23 -3.01 16.13
N ALA A 80 -12.63 -3.10 17.30
CA ALA A 80 -12.62 -4.32 18.12
C ALA A 80 -14.01 -4.74 18.58
N ASP A 81 -14.93 -3.77 18.78
CA ASP A 81 -16.34 -4.01 19.15
C ASP A 81 -17.24 -4.35 17.95
N SER A 82 -16.70 -4.36 16.74
CA SER A 82 -17.41 -4.78 15.53
C SER A 82 -17.73 -6.28 15.53
N SER A 83 -18.84 -6.66 14.87
CA SER A 83 -19.17 -8.06 14.60
C SER A 83 -18.31 -8.71 13.51
N ILE A 84 -17.48 -7.94 12.79
CA ILE A 84 -16.65 -8.41 11.69
C ILE A 84 -15.47 -9.23 12.25
N GLN A 85 -15.41 -10.51 11.93
CA GLN A 85 -14.36 -11.44 12.34
C GLN A 85 -13.60 -12.03 11.13
N THR A 86 -14.22 -12.04 9.96
CA THR A 86 -13.74 -12.62 8.72
C THR A 86 -14.03 -11.69 7.54
N LEU A 87 -13.46 -11.98 6.36
CA LEU A 87 -13.79 -11.27 5.13
C LEU A 87 -15.28 -11.38 4.77
N ASP A 88 -15.90 -12.54 5.01
CA ASP A 88 -17.31 -12.78 4.67
C ASP A 88 -18.27 -11.87 5.45
N ASP A 89 -17.88 -11.42 6.64
CA ASP A 89 -18.65 -10.49 7.46
C ASP A 89 -18.66 -9.05 6.90
N LEU A 90 -17.92 -8.76 5.84
CA LEU A 90 -17.96 -7.48 5.14
C LEU A 90 -19.22 -7.30 4.26
N GLN A 91 -20.04 -8.35 4.07
CA GLN A 91 -21.28 -8.24 3.33
C GLN A 91 -22.22 -7.20 3.95
N GLY A 92 -22.71 -6.28 3.13
CA GLY A 92 -23.57 -5.15 3.56
C GLY A 92 -22.87 -4.10 4.40
N LYS A 93 -21.53 -4.08 4.41
CA LYS A 93 -20.71 -3.11 5.15
C LYS A 93 -20.15 -2.03 4.24
N THR A 94 -19.83 -0.88 4.83
CA THR A 94 -19.11 0.20 4.16
C THR A 94 -17.62 0.02 4.42
N VAL A 95 -16.86 -0.26 3.37
CA VAL A 95 -15.43 -0.57 3.42
C VAL A 95 -14.61 0.49 2.67
N CYS A 96 -13.69 1.14 3.36
CA CYS A 96 -12.72 2.00 2.69
C CYS A 96 -11.62 1.15 2.06
N ILE A 97 -11.42 1.32 0.76
CA ILE A 97 -10.44 0.58 -0.03
C ILE A 97 -9.15 1.37 -0.31
N GLY A 98 -8.95 2.50 0.37
CA GLY A 98 -7.81 3.39 0.15
C GLY A 98 -8.17 4.59 -0.73
N GLU A 99 -7.19 5.43 -0.99
CA GLU A 99 -7.34 6.59 -1.88
C GLU A 99 -7.38 6.14 -3.35
N GLU A 100 -8.11 6.84 -4.19
CA GLU A 100 -8.15 6.58 -5.62
C GLU A 100 -6.73 6.67 -6.22
N ASP A 101 -6.39 5.81 -7.16
CA ASP A 101 -5.05 5.68 -7.75
C ASP A 101 -3.94 5.22 -6.76
N SER A 102 -4.32 4.67 -5.60
CA SER A 102 -3.37 4.10 -4.65
C SER A 102 -3.13 2.60 -4.87
N GLY A 103 -1.97 2.12 -4.39
CA GLY A 103 -1.71 0.68 -4.32
C GLY A 103 -2.66 -0.04 -3.35
N THR A 104 -3.10 0.63 -2.28
CA THR A 104 -4.09 0.10 -1.35
C THR A 104 -5.41 -0.18 -2.04
N GLU A 105 -5.92 0.74 -2.86
CA GLU A 105 -7.15 0.54 -3.63
C GLU A 105 -7.08 -0.70 -4.51
N ARG A 106 -5.98 -0.83 -5.26
CA ARG A 106 -5.78 -1.99 -6.13
C ARG A 106 -5.75 -3.30 -5.34
N ASN A 107 -4.95 -3.37 -4.29
CA ASN A 107 -4.82 -4.58 -3.49
C ASN A 107 -6.14 -4.96 -2.81
N ALA A 108 -6.87 -3.98 -2.27
CA ALA A 108 -8.18 -4.19 -1.67
C ALA A 108 -9.20 -4.74 -2.68
N LYS A 109 -9.29 -4.14 -3.87
CA LYS A 109 -10.16 -4.64 -4.96
C LYS A 109 -9.86 -6.09 -5.31
N GLN A 110 -8.59 -6.46 -5.44
CA GLN A 110 -8.19 -7.84 -5.76
C GLN A 110 -8.51 -8.82 -4.62
N ILE A 111 -8.29 -8.43 -3.36
CA ILE A 111 -8.67 -9.26 -2.19
C ILE A 111 -10.18 -9.48 -2.18
N LEU A 112 -10.97 -8.44 -2.33
CA LEU A 112 -12.42 -8.51 -2.33
C LEU A 112 -12.94 -9.36 -3.49
N GLU A 113 -12.44 -9.16 -4.70
CA GLU A 113 -12.79 -9.95 -5.89
C GLU A 113 -12.50 -11.45 -5.70
N MET A 114 -11.28 -11.78 -5.23
CA MET A 114 -10.89 -13.18 -4.99
C MET A 114 -11.69 -13.85 -3.87
N SER A 115 -12.26 -13.06 -2.95
CA SER A 115 -13.18 -13.52 -1.90
C SER A 115 -14.64 -13.58 -2.36
N GLY A 116 -14.95 -13.10 -3.57
CA GLY A 116 -16.32 -13.05 -4.09
C GLY A 116 -17.14 -11.88 -3.54
N LEU A 117 -16.49 -10.91 -2.90
CA LEU A 117 -17.11 -9.70 -2.36
C LEU A 117 -17.11 -8.62 -3.44
N THR A 118 -18.23 -8.48 -4.13
CA THR A 118 -18.40 -7.52 -5.23
C THR A 118 -19.10 -6.25 -4.77
N ASP A 119 -19.04 -5.20 -5.57
CA ASP A 119 -19.75 -3.92 -5.33
C ASP A 119 -21.28 -4.05 -5.22
N GLN A 120 -21.83 -5.24 -5.52
CA GLN A 120 -23.26 -5.54 -5.33
C GLN A 120 -23.61 -5.92 -3.88
N ILE A 121 -22.61 -6.33 -3.11
CA ILE A 121 -22.80 -6.86 -1.75
C ILE A 121 -22.03 -6.11 -0.67
N ILE A 122 -21.13 -5.21 -1.03
CA ILE A 122 -20.44 -4.28 -0.13
C ILE A 122 -20.44 -2.87 -0.72
N ASP A 123 -20.46 -1.87 0.14
CA ASP A 123 -20.30 -0.47 -0.25
C ASP A 123 -18.83 -0.08 -0.13
N THR A 124 -18.17 0.26 -1.24
CA THR A 124 -16.77 0.70 -1.21
C THR A 124 -16.66 2.21 -1.26
N VAL A 125 -15.71 2.78 -0.50
CA VAL A 125 -15.41 4.22 -0.50
C VAL A 125 -13.91 4.45 -0.59
N ASN A 126 -13.52 5.55 -1.24
CA ASN A 126 -12.12 5.97 -1.34
C ASN A 126 -11.85 7.13 -0.38
N LEU A 127 -10.85 6.97 0.50
CA LEU A 127 -10.43 7.97 1.47
C LEU A 127 -8.92 7.91 1.64
N ASP A 128 -8.30 9.05 1.93
CA ASP A 128 -6.92 9.10 2.39
C ASP A 128 -6.75 8.48 3.79
N TYR A 129 -5.52 8.19 4.17
CA TYR A 129 -5.18 7.51 5.43
C TYR A 129 -5.70 8.22 6.68
N THR A 130 -5.70 9.56 6.70
CA THR A 130 -6.19 10.35 7.84
C THR A 130 -7.70 10.26 7.96
N ASN A 131 -8.40 10.36 6.85
CA ASN A 131 -9.85 10.33 6.81
C ASN A 131 -10.41 8.92 7.05
N MET A 132 -9.77 7.85 6.53
CA MET A 132 -10.22 6.48 6.81
C MET A 132 -10.15 6.15 8.31
N ALA A 133 -9.06 6.52 8.99
CA ALA A 133 -8.92 6.31 10.42
C ALA A 133 -9.99 7.07 11.24
N LYS A 134 -10.24 8.35 10.92
CA LYS A 134 -11.29 9.18 11.56
C LYS A 134 -12.70 8.62 11.31
N GLN A 135 -12.97 8.12 10.09
CA GLN A 135 -14.28 7.60 9.77
C GLN A 135 -14.55 6.23 10.40
N LEU A 136 -13.53 5.38 10.57
CA LEU A 136 -13.65 4.16 11.34
C LEU A 136 -13.92 4.46 12.83
N GLU A 137 -13.15 5.39 13.43
CA GLU A 137 -13.32 5.84 14.81
C GLU A 137 -14.75 6.36 15.07
N SER A 138 -15.30 7.13 14.11
CA SER A 138 -16.66 7.70 14.19
C SER A 138 -17.78 6.79 13.68
N CYS A 139 -17.50 5.52 13.41
CA CYS A 139 -18.44 4.52 12.89
C CYS A 139 -19.15 4.93 11.56
N LYS A 140 -18.50 5.74 10.74
CA LYS A 140 -19.01 6.11 9.40
C LYS A 140 -18.63 5.09 8.32
N ILE A 141 -17.58 4.33 8.56
CA ILE A 141 -17.21 3.13 7.81
C ILE A 141 -17.06 1.97 8.79
N ASP A 142 -17.24 0.75 8.33
CA ASP A 142 -17.15 -0.47 9.13
C ASP A 142 -15.73 -1.06 9.13
N ALA A 143 -14.99 -0.86 8.04
CA ALA A 143 -13.65 -1.38 7.85
C ALA A 143 -12.84 -0.49 6.91
N PHE A 144 -11.50 -0.61 6.96
CA PHE A 144 -10.64 -0.08 5.92
C PHE A 144 -9.47 -1.02 5.61
N PHE A 145 -9.04 -0.98 4.36
CA PHE A 145 -7.77 -1.56 3.94
C PHE A 145 -6.67 -0.50 3.97
N ILE A 146 -5.47 -0.94 4.33
CA ILE A 146 -4.23 -0.16 4.19
C ILE A 146 -3.10 -1.11 3.80
N THR A 147 -2.42 -0.81 2.69
CA THR A 147 -1.22 -1.54 2.26
C THR A 147 -0.01 -0.67 2.55
N ALA A 148 0.75 -1.08 3.55
CA ALA A 148 1.91 -0.35 4.05
C ALA A 148 2.86 -1.29 4.81
N GLY A 149 4.06 -0.81 5.15
CA GLY A 149 4.89 -1.49 6.14
C GLY A 149 4.14 -1.65 7.47
N ILE A 150 4.42 -2.72 8.22
CA ILE A 150 3.85 -2.90 9.56
C ILE A 150 4.34 -1.79 10.51
N GLN A 151 3.66 -1.59 11.63
CA GLN A 151 3.85 -0.46 12.57
C GLN A 151 3.62 0.90 11.89
N THR A 152 2.64 0.94 10.97
CA THR A 152 2.28 2.20 10.32
C THR A 152 1.67 3.18 11.32
N THR A 153 2.13 4.43 11.26
CA THR A 153 1.72 5.52 12.14
C THR A 153 0.20 5.71 12.19
N VAL A 154 -0.48 5.51 11.07
CA VAL A 154 -1.96 5.63 10.98
C VAL A 154 -2.67 4.66 11.92
N ILE A 155 -2.26 3.38 11.92
CA ILE A 155 -2.84 2.37 12.82
C ILE A 155 -2.39 2.62 14.26
N GLU A 156 -1.12 2.94 14.49
CA GLU A 156 -0.60 3.25 15.84
C GLU A 156 -1.33 4.43 16.51
N GLU A 157 -1.59 5.49 15.75
CA GLU A 157 -2.36 6.64 16.25
C GLU A 157 -3.84 6.28 16.47
N LEU A 158 -4.42 5.46 15.60
CA LEU A 158 -5.80 5.00 15.76
C LEU A 158 -5.97 4.16 17.04
N THR A 159 -5.03 3.25 17.33
CA THR A 159 -5.08 2.42 18.56
C THR A 159 -5.04 3.22 19.86
N ARG A 160 -4.60 4.48 19.82
CA ARG A 160 -4.66 5.38 20.99
C ARG A 160 -6.04 6.01 21.22
N ARG A 161 -6.94 5.91 20.24
CA ARG A 161 -8.26 6.57 20.25
C ARG A 161 -9.40 5.58 20.27
N CYS A 162 -9.25 4.43 19.64
CA CYS A 162 -10.23 3.35 19.71
C CYS A 162 -9.54 1.98 19.63
N ASP A 163 -10.14 0.98 20.25
CA ASP A 163 -9.69 -0.39 20.13
C ASP A 163 -10.02 -0.92 18.73
N ILE A 164 -9.03 -1.55 18.13
CA ILE A 164 -9.15 -2.11 16.78
C ILE A 164 -8.84 -3.61 16.75
N ARG A 165 -9.19 -4.24 15.65
CA ARG A 165 -8.79 -5.60 15.29
C ARG A 165 -8.33 -5.61 13.87
N LEU A 166 -7.26 -6.36 13.59
CA LEU A 166 -6.86 -6.74 12.26
C LEU A 166 -7.55 -8.05 11.89
N ILE A 167 -8.05 -8.14 10.67
CA ILE A 167 -8.72 -9.36 10.16
C ILE A 167 -7.72 -10.13 9.30
N SER A 168 -7.53 -11.42 9.63
CA SER A 168 -6.76 -12.33 8.79
C SER A 168 -7.51 -12.67 7.49
N LEU A 169 -6.75 -12.76 6.41
CA LEU A 169 -7.23 -13.42 5.19
C LEU A 169 -7.20 -14.93 5.41
N ASP A 170 -8.24 -15.64 4.96
CA ASP A 170 -8.21 -17.09 4.99
C ASP A 170 -7.25 -17.66 3.94
N GLN A 171 -6.73 -18.87 4.19
CA GLN A 171 -5.74 -19.52 3.32
C GLN A 171 -6.26 -19.74 1.90
N LYS A 172 -7.55 -19.92 1.72
CA LYS A 172 -8.16 -20.08 0.38
C LYS A 172 -8.09 -18.79 -0.41
N CYS A 173 -8.35 -17.64 0.23
CA CYS A 173 -8.19 -16.32 -0.37
C CYS A 173 -6.73 -16.07 -0.74
N ILE A 174 -5.80 -16.29 0.19
CA ILE A 174 -4.35 -16.13 -0.05
C ILE A 174 -3.90 -16.98 -1.25
N ASN A 175 -4.27 -18.26 -1.30
CA ASN A 175 -3.89 -19.16 -2.38
C ASN A 175 -4.46 -18.72 -3.73
N LYS A 176 -5.70 -18.22 -3.77
CA LYS A 176 -6.31 -17.69 -4.99
C LYS A 176 -5.56 -16.46 -5.51
N ILE A 177 -5.25 -15.52 -4.60
CA ILE A 177 -4.52 -14.29 -4.94
C ILE A 177 -3.14 -14.63 -5.50
N GLN A 178 -2.38 -15.49 -4.82
CA GLN A 178 -1.05 -15.91 -5.28
C GLN A 178 -1.09 -16.67 -6.61
N SER A 179 -2.17 -17.39 -6.88
CA SER A 179 -2.35 -18.10 -8.16
C SER A 179 -2.72 -17.15 -9.31
N ALA A 180 -3.39 -16.04 -9.01
CA ALA A 180 -3.84 -15.06 -9.99
C ALA A 180 -2.80 -13.95 -10.24
N TYR A 181 -2.00 -13.62 -9.23
CA TYR A 181 -1.08 -12.47 -9.23
C TYR A 181 0.27 -12.86 -8.63
N GLU A 182 1.32 -12.88 -9.44
CA GLU A 182 2.67 -13.33 -9.08
C GLU A 182 3.42 -12.42 -8.09
N PHE A 183 2.95 -11.17 -7.88
CA PHE A 183 3.61 -10.18 -7.03
C PHE A 183 3.29 -10.31 -5.55
N TYR A 184 2.27 -11.09 -5.21
CA TYR A 184 1.89 -11.27 -3.82
C TYR A 184 2.60 -12.43 -3.16
N THR A 185 3.07 -12.18 -1.95
CA THR A 185 3.60 -13.20 -1.06
C THR A 185 2.77 -13.28 0.20
N GLU A 186 2.59 -14.50 0.73
CA GLU A 186 1.99 -14.67 2.05
C GLU A 186 2.81 -13.92 3.09
N TYR A 187 2.14 -13.25 4.02
CA TYR A 187 2.76 -12.45 5.06
C TYR A 187 2.04 -12.64 6.39
N THR A 188 2.81 -12.78 7.46
CA THR A 188 2.29 -12.81 8.82
C THR A 188 2.69 -11.52 9.53
N ILE A 189 1.70 -10.78 10.02
CA ILE A 189 1.90 -9.65 10.93
C ILE A 189 2.00 -10.25 12.33
N PRO A 190 3.17 -10.17 13.00
CA PRO A 190 3.35 -10.82 14.29
C PRO A 190 2.43 -10.26 15.36
N ALA A 191 2.02 -11.08 16.30
CA ALA A 191 1.32 -10.64 17.50
C ALA A 191 2.08 -9.51 18.21
N ASN A 192 1.34 -8.58 18.80
CA ASN A 192 1.86 -7.39 19.47
C ASN A 192 2.57 -6.38 18.53
N THR A 193 2.33 -6.45 17.24
CA THR A 193 2.75 -5.40 16.29
C THR A 193 2.03 -4.09 16.59
N TYR A 194 0.74 -4.15 16.94
CA TYR A 194 -0.07 -3.00 17.35
C TYR A 194 -0.67 -3.20 18.74
N THR A 195 -1.01 -2.10 19.40
CA THR A 195 -1.66 -2.16 20.72
C THR A 195 -2.99 -2.91 20.62
N GLY A 196 -3.16 -3.94 21.48
CA GLY A 196 -4.37 -4.76 21.54
C GLY A 196 -4.40 -5.93 20.54
N GLN A 197 -3.47 -6.03 19.62
CA GLN A 197 -3.32 -7.19 18.73
C GLN A 197 -2.54 -8.30 19.43
N THR A 198 -3.24 -9.31 19.95
CA THR A 198 -2.66 -10.40 20.76
C THR A 198 -2.28 -11.65 19.96
N GLU A 199 -2.72 -11.74 18.71
CA GLU A 199 -2.51 -12.90 17.84
C GLU A 199 -1.83 -12.49 16.53
N ASP A 200 -1.18 -13.45 15.87
CA ASP A 200 -0.66 -13.29 14.51
C ASP A 200 -1.80 -13.05 13.54
N VAL A 201 -1.56 -12.18 12.55
CA VAL A 201 -2.53 -11.90 11.48
C VAL A 201 -1.95 -12.35 10.15
N HIS A 202 -2.62 -13.29 9.50
CA HIS A 202 -2.24 -13.81 8.19
C HIS A 202 -2.81 -12.95 7.07
N THR A 203 -1.95 -12.54 6.14
CA THR A 203 -2.33 -11.69 5.02
C THR A 203 -1.38 -11.91 3.84
N ILE A 204 -1.45 -11.02 2.86
CA ILE A 204 -0.52 -10.94 1.74
C ILE A 204 0.29 -9.65 1.81
N SER A 205 1.43 -9.64 1.15
CA SER A 205 2.23 -8.44 0.97
C SER A 205 2.70 -8.29 -0.48
N VAL A 206 2.99 -7.06 -0.84
CA VAL A 206 3.61 -6.67 -2.11
C VAL A 206 4.91 -5.92 -1.83
N ARG A 207 5.87 -5.96 -2.76
CA ARG A 207 7.14 -5.24 -2.61
C ARG A 207 7.01 -3.78 -2.99
N SER A 208 7.53 -2.92 -2.13
CA SER A 208 7.76 -1.50 -2.39
C SER A 208 9.10 -1.31 -3.11
N VAL A 209 9.11 -0.50 -4.16
CA VAL A 209 10.28 -0.29 -5.02
C VAL A 209 10.54 1.20 -5.19
N LEU A 210 11.80 1.62 -4.97
CA LEU A 210 12.25 2.96 -5.31
C LEU A 210 12.52 3.03 -6.81
N LEU A 211 11.93 4.01 -7.46
CA LEU A 211 12.09 4.34 -8.87
C LEU A 211 12.80 5.68 -9.03
N ALA A 212 13.56 5.81 -10.10
CA ALA A 212 14.20 7.04 -10.51
C ALA A 212 13.84 7.39 -11.94
N ASP A 213 13.57 8.66 -12.20
CA ASP A 213 13.44 9.22 -13.54
C ASP A 213 14.72 8.99 -14.36
N THR A 214 14.57 8.64 -15.62
CA THR A 214 15.69 8.37 -16.53
C THR A 214 16.56 9.59 -16.83
N SER A 215 16.11 10.80 -16.52
CA SER A 215 16.90 12.04 -16.64
C SER A 215 17.93 12.20 -15.52
N LEU A 216 17.78 11.46 -14.41
CA LEU A 216 18.77 11.48 -13.33
C LEU A 216 20.09 10.86 -13.80
N SER A 217 21.20 11.51 -13.45
CA SER A 217 22.54 10.99 -13.80
C SER A 217 22.86 9.71 -13.03
N ASP A 218 23.60 8.80 -13.66
CA ASP A 218 24.07 7.56 -13.02
C ASP A 218 24.79 7.83 -11.70
N LYS A 219 25.58 8.91 -11.63
CA LYS A 219 26.26 9.33 -10.39
C LYS A 219 25.28 9.68 -9.27
N THR A 220 24.14 10.30 -9.58
CA THR A 220 23.10 10.61 -8.61
C THR A 220 22.44 9.34 -8.09
N VAL A 221 22.09 8.41 -9.01
CA VAL A 221 21.47 7.13 -8.67
C VAL A 221 22.42 6.26 -7.84
N GLU A 222 23.71 6.20 -8.19
CA GLU A 222 24.73 5.48 -7.42
C GLU A 222 24.84 5.99 -5.98
N ARG A 223 24.87 7.30 -5.79
CA ARG A 223 24.90 7.91 -4.44
C ARG A 223 23.65 7.60 -3.62
N LEU A 224 22.47 7.68 -4.25
CA LEU A 224 21.21 7.27 -3.61
C LEU A 224 21.23 5.82 -3.17
N THR A 225 21.73 4.94 -4.05
CA THR A 225 21.81 3.51 -3.76
C THR A 225 22.78 3.24 -2.61
N LYS A 226 23.95 3.88 -2.59
CA LYS A 226 24.89 3.79 -1.47
C LYS A 226 24.26 4.26 -0.16
N ALA A 227 23.60 5.42 -0.15
CA ALA A 227 22.94 5.95 1.05
C ALA A 227 21.81 5.07 1.58
N LEU A 228 21.29 4.14 0.78
CA LEU A 228 20.26 3.19 1.18
C LEU A 228 20.81 1.94 1.85
N PHE A 229 22.04 1.53 1.49
CA PHE A 229 22.57 0.20 1.85
C PHE A 229 23.88 0.26 2.65
N ASP A 230 24.51 1.44 2.82
CA ASP A 230 25.68 1.70 3.68
C ASP A 230 25.25 2.24 5.05
#